data_7318887c3a7035bb64217536fa2f6196
#
_entry.id   7318887c3a7035bb64217536fa2f6196
#
_cell.length_a   1.000
_cell.length_b   1.000
_cell.length_c   1.000
_cell.angle_alpha   90.00
_cell.angle_beta   90.00
_cell.angle_gamma   90.00
#
_symmetry.space_group_name_H-M   'P 1'
#
loop_
_entity.id
_entity.type
_entity.pdbx_description
1 polymer ?
#
loop_
_entity_poly.entity_id
_entity_poly.type
_entity_poly.pdbx_seq_one_letter_code
_entity_poly.pdbx_strand_id
1 'polypeptide(L)'
;MNLFAFVMAFVAGAVVTLQIASTSKLKEAVGATVPAAIASSLFGVVLLGAAMVVLQVPWPTFDRLISAPWSACIGGAFGASYALVTIGLARHLGATTLVTLIVVGQFICSVVVDHFGVLGFEARAASFARLTG
;
A
#
# COMPACT_ATOMS: atom_id res chain seq x y z
N MET A 1 -9.97 15.61 17.17
CA MET A 1 -9.86 14.94 15.84
C MET A 1 -8.94 15.80 14.98
N ASN A 2 -7.76 15.29 14.56
CA ASN A 2 -6.73 16.14 13.96
C ASN A 2 -6.98 16.34 12.45
N LEU A 3 -7.40 17.52 12.04
CA LEU A 3 -7.55 17.93 10.63
C LEU A 3 -6.28 17.57 9.81
N PHE A 4 -5.11 17.73 10.41
CA PHE A 4 -3.85 17.35 9.80
C PHE A 4 -3.81 15.87 9.39
N ALA A 5 -4.28 14.95 10.24
CA ALA A 5 -4.31 13.51 9.92
C ALA A 5 -5.24 13.20 8.74
N PHE A 6 -6.38 13.87 8.64
CA PHE A 6 -7.29 13.72 7.50
C PHE A 6 -6.68 14.22 6.20
N VAL A 7 -6.04 15.38 6.23
CA VAL A 7 -5.36 15.93 5.05
C VAL A 7 -4.24 15.00 4.60
N MET A 8 -3.44 14.48 5.53
CA MET A 8 -2.34 13.54 5.21
C MET A 8 -2.86 12.22 4.62
N ALA A 9 -3.96 11.68 5.16
CA ALA A 9 -4.59 10.48 4.62
C ALA A 9 -5.12 10.71 3.20
N PHE A 10 -5.74 11.86 2.93
CA PHE A 10 -6.19 12.23 1.60
C PHE A 10 -5.03 12.37 0.60
N VAL A 11 -3.95 13.03 1.02
CA VAL A 11 -2.74 13.17 0.20
C VAL A 11 -2.12 11.80 -0.10
N ALA A 12 -2.07 10.90 0.90
CA ALA A 12 -1.58 9.54 0.69
C ALA A 12 -2.40 8.78 -0.37
N GLY A 13 -3.73 8.93 -0.36
CA GLY A 13 -4.59 8.37 -1.41
C GLY A 13 -4.28 8.91 -2.81
N ALA A 14 -4.04 10.22 -2.93
CA ALA A 14 -3.65 10.84 -4.20
C ALA A 14 -2.28 10.33 -4.69
N VAL A 15 -1.32 10.17 -3.78
CA VAL A 15 0.02 9.61 -4.07
C VAL A 15 -0.08 8.18 -4.59
N VAL A 16 -0.94 7.34 -4.01
CA VAL A 16 -1.17 5.96 -4.50
C VAL A 16 -1.68 5.97 -5.95
N THR A 17 -2.59 6.87 -6.28
CA THR A 17 -3.10 7.01 -7.66
C THR A 17 -2.00 7.39 -8.64
N LEU A 18 -1.15 8.36 -8.27
CA LEU A 18 0.01 8.76 -9.07
C LEU A 18 1.04 7.63 -9.22
N GLN A 19 1.26 6.85 -8.16
CA GLN A 19 2.14 5.67 -8.19
C GLN A 19 1.64 4.64 -9.20
N ILE A 20 0.35 4.31 -9.19
CA ILE A 20 -0.26 3.36 -10.14
C ILE A 20 -0.06 3.85 -11.58
N ALA A 21 -0.36 5.12 -11.84
CA ALA A 21 -0.20 5.71 -13.17
C ALA A 21 1.27 5.69 -13.64
N SER A 22 2.19 6.05 -12.75
CA SER A 22 3.62 6.07 -13.03
C SER A 22 4.19 4.69 -13.33
N THR A 23 3.81 3.68 -12.51
CA THR A 23 4.26 2.30 -12.70
C THR A 23 3.64 1.67 -13.96
N SER A 24 2.42 2.08 -14.33
CA SER A 24 1.81 1.67 -15.61
C SER A 24 2.57 2.20 -16.82
N LYS A 25 3.08 3.44 -16.77
CA LYS A 25 3.99 3.96 -17.80
C LYS A 25 5.32 3.21 -17.84
N LEU A 26 5.86 2.85 -16.68
CA LEU A 26 7.07 2.07 -16.60
C LEU A 26 6.89 0.68 -17.26
N LYS A 27 5.73 0.04 -17.06
CA LYS A 27 5.37 -1.20 -17.76
C LYS A 27 5.39 -1.03 -19.28
N GLU A 28 4.92 0.10 -19.81
CA GLU A 28 4.98 0.39 -21.24
C GLU A 28 6.41 0.46 -21.76
N ALA A 29 7.29 1.10 -21.00
CA ALA A 29 8.70 1.25 -21.38
C ALA A 29 9.47 -0.07 -21.27
N VAL A 30 9.19 -0.88 -20.26
CA VAL A 30 9.89 -2.15 -19.98
C VAL A 30 9.27 -3.34 -20.72
N GLY A 31 8.03 -3.21 -21.19
CA GLY A 31 7.33 -4.24 -21.97
C GLY A 31 6.65 -5.34 -21.15
N ALA A 32 6.84 -5.41 -19.81
CA ALA A 32 6.29 -6.45 -18.97
C ALA A 32 5.92 -5.96 -17.56
N THR A 33 4.88 -6.58 -16.97
CA THR A 33 4.36 -6.18 -15.65
C THR A 33 5.34 -6.47 -14.52
N VAL A 34 5.92 -7.68 -14.51
CA VAL A 34 6.81 -8.10 -13.41
C VAL A 34 8.09 -7.27 -13.33
N PRO A 35 8.85 -7.05 -14.41
CA PRO A 35 10.02 -6.18 -14.38
C PRO A 35 9.67 -4.73 -13.97
N ALA A 36 8.53 -4.20 -14.41
CA ALA A 36 8.08 -2.87 -14.02
C ALA A 36 7.79 -2.78 -12.51
N ALA A 37 7.14 -3.80 -11.95
CA ALA A 37 6.89 -3.88 -10.50
C ALA A 37 8.22 -3.95 -9.72
N ILE A 38 9.17 -4.78 -10.14
CA ILE A 38 10.49 -4.88 -9.51
C ILE A 38 11.22 -3.53 -9.57
N ALA A 39 11.31 -2.93 -10.74
CA ALA A 39 11.99 -1.64 -10.91
C ALA A 39 11.36 -0.55 -10.03
N SER A 40 10.02 -0.44 -10.02
CA SER A 40 9.31 0.51 -9.15
C SER A 40 9.60 0.26 -7.67
N SER A 41 9.63 -1.01 -7.24
CA SER A 41 9.95 -1.38 -5.85
C SER A 41 11.39 -1.03 -5.48
N LEU A 42 12.34 -1.23 -6.39
CA LEU A 42 13.75 -0.85 -6.19
C LEU A 42 13.91 0.65 -6.00
N PHE A 43 13.23 1.49 -6.78
CA PHE A 43 13.19 2.93 -6.55
C PHE A 43 12.66 3.28 -5.15
N GLY A 44 11.60 2.58 -4.70
CA GLY A 44 11.07 2.73 -3.35
C GLY A 44 12.09 2.37 -2.27
N VAL A 45 12.81 1.25 -2.45
CA VAL A 45 13.88 0.82 -1.53
C VAL A 45 15.00 1.86 -1.45
N VAL A 46 15.45 2.38 -2.59
CA VAL A 46 16.48 3.42 -2.63
C VAL A 46 16.02 4.68 -1.91
N LEU A 47 14.78 5.12 -2.15
CA LEU A 47 14.21 6.30 -1.51
C LEU A 47 14.11 6.13 0.02
N LEU A 48 13.63 4.97 0.47
CA LEU A 48 13.55 4.65 1.90
C LEU A 48 14.93 4.55 2.54
N GLY A 49 15.90 3.97 1.86
CA GLY A 49 17.29 3.92 2.31
C GLY A 49 17.90 5.32 2.44
N ALA A 50 17.66 6.20 1.46
CA ALA A 50 18.08 7.60 1.54
C ALA A 50 17.41 8.32 2.72
N ALA A 51 16.11 8.10 2.93
CA ALA A 51 15.38 8.66 4.05
C ALA A 51 15.93 8.19 5.40
N MET A 52 16.31 6.92 5.54
CA MET A 52 16.97 6.41 6.75
C MET A 52 18.28 7.16 7.04
N VAL A 53 19.09 7.41 6.02
CA VAL A 53 20.34 8.16 6.16
C VAL A 53 20.07 9.61 6.57
N VAL A 54 19.16 10.30 5.90
CA VAL A 54 18.82 11.70 6.18
C VAL A 54 18.22 11.88 7.58
N LEU A 55 17.33 10.96 7.97
CA LEU A 55 16.66 11.00 9.26
C LEU A 55 17.51 10.39 10.39
N GLN A 56 18.72 9.91 10.07
CA GLN A 56 19.63 9.27 11.01
C GLN A 56 18.98 8.10 11.78
N VAL A 57 18.08 7.37 11.15
CA VAL A 57 17.46 6.19 11.73
C VAL A 57 18.46 5.03 11.68
N PRO A 58 18.77 4.39 12.82
CA PRO A 58 19.73 3.28 12.83
C PRO A 58 19.18 2.09 12.05
N TRP A 59 20.05 1.43 11.31
CA TRP A 59 19.69 0.19 10.62
C TRP A 59 19.27 -0.89 11.63
N PRO A 60 18.18 -1.60 11.36
CA PRO A 60 17.79 -2.70 12.25
C PRO A 60 18.86 -3.77 12.25
N THR A 61 19.18 -4.29 13.43
CA THR A 61 20.12 -5.41 13.58
C THR A 61 19.56 -6.63 12.85
N PHE A 62 20.41 -7.39 12.20
CA PHE A 62 20.01 -8.58 11.44
C PHE A 62 19.21 -9.57 12.28
N ASP A 63 19.57 -9.72 13.57
CA ASP A 63 18.85 -10.54 14.54
C ASP A 63 17.40 -10.11 14.75
N ARG A 64 17.13 -8.80 14.73
CA ARG A 64 15.76 -8.26 14.84
C ARG A 64 14.93 -8.52 13.60
N LEU A 65 15.55 -8.53 12.42
CA LEU A 65 14.87 -8.86 11.18
C LEU A 65 14.50 -10.34 11.11
N ILE A 66 15.40 -11.23 11.53
CA ILE A 66 15.14 -12.68 11.54
C ILE A 66 14.14 -13.07 12.64
N SER A 67 14.18 -12.39 13.79
CA SER A 67 13.25 -12.65 14.89
C SER A 67 11.84 -12.08 14.64
N ALA A 68 11.64 -11.30 13.57
CA ALA A 68 10.32 -10.82 13.21
C ALA A 68 9.39 -12.00 12.87
N PRO A 69 8.15 -12.00 13.38
CA PRO A 69 7.21 -13.08 13.09
C PRO A 69 6.96 -13.15 11.58
N TRP A 70 6.95 -14.35 11.02
CA TRP A 70 6.72 -14.58 9.58
C TRP A 70 5.44 -13.91 9.07
N SER A 71 4.41 -13.79 9.94
CA SER A 71 3.17 -13.09 9.65
C SER A 71 3.37 -11.60 9.32
N ALA A 72 4.42 -10.96 9.85
CA ALA A 72 4.76 -9.59 9.52
C ALA A 72 5.34 -9.47 8.10
N CYS A 73 5.99 -10.51 7.59
CA CYS A 73 6.56 -10.54 6.25
C CYS A 73 5.50 -10.73 5.15
N ILE A 74 4.30 -11.23 5.49
CA ILE A 74 3.18 -11.40 4.53
C ILE A 74 2.79 -10.06 3.89
N GLY A 75 2.95 -8.95 4.60
CA GLY A 75 2.69 -7.62 4.05
C GLY A 75 3.46 -7.33 2.75
N GLY A 76 4.69 -7.81 2.63
CA GLY A 76 5.47 -7.71 1.39
C GLY A 76 4.85 -8.51 0.24
N ALA A 77 4.35 -9.70 0.50
CA ALA A 77 3.67 -10.53 -0.50
C ALA A 77 2.36 -9.89 -0.96
N PHE A 78 1.58 -9.32 -0.04
CA PHE A 78 0.37 -8.54 -0.41
C PHE A 78 0.73 -7.31 -1.23
N GLY A 79 1.78 -6.57 -0.87
CA GLY A 79 2.25 -5.42 -1.64
C GLY A 79 2.66 -5.79 -3.06
N ALA A 80 3.40 -6.88 -3.24
CA ALA A 80 3.79 -7.39 -4.55
C ALA A 80 2.57 -7.83 -5.38
N SER A 81 1.63 -8.57 -4.78
CA SER A 81 0.39 -8.99 -5.43
C SER A 81 -0.45 -7.79 -5.86
N TYR A 82 -0.59 -6.80 -4.99
CA TYR A 82 -1.28 -5.54 -5.28
C TYR A 82 -0.64 -4.82 -6.48
N ALA A 83 0.68 -4.70 -6.50
CA ALA A 83 1.41 -4.07 -7.60
C ALA A 83 1.17 -4.81 -8.93
N LEU A 84 1.24 -6.13 -8.96
CA LEU A 84 1.01 -6.92 -10.17
C LEU A 84 -0.42 -6.74 -10.71
N VAL A 85 -1.41 -6.79 -9.84
CA VAL A 85 -2.83 -6.62 -10.21
C VAL A 85 -3.07 -5.20 -10.73
N THR A 86 -2.63 -4.18 -10.02
CA THR A 86 -2.88 -2.79 -10.39
C THR A 86 -2.18 -2.40 -11.68
N ILE A 87 -0.92 -2.79 -11.87
CA ILE A 87 -0.17 -2.55 -13.11
C ILE A 87 -0.79 -3.33 -14.28
N GLY A 88 -1.26 -4.56 -14.02
CA GLY A 88 -1.91 -5.40 -15.01
C GLY A 88 -3.23 -4.78 -15.52
N LEU A 89 -4.07 -4.33 -14.60
CA LEU A 89 -5.44 -3.86 -14.89
C LEU A 89 -5.54 -2.39 -15.26
N ALA A 90 -4.56 -1.56 -14.92
CA ALA A 90 -4.63 -0.11 -15.11
C ALA A 90 -4.99 0.32 -16.54
N ARG A 91 -4.48 -0.38 -17.54
CA ARG A 91 -4.76 -0.09 -18.96
C ARG A 91 -6.14 -0.58 -19.40
N HIS A 92 -6.67 -1.64 -18.81
CA HIS A 92 -7.95 -2.22 -19.19
C HIS A 92 -9.13 -1.48 -18.59
N LEU A 93 -8.99 -1.06 -17.33
CA LEU A 93 -10.08 -0.43 -16.58
C LEU A 93 -10.01 1.10 -16.59
N GLY A 94 -8.87 1.67 -16.91
CA GLY A 94 -8.61 3.09 -16.72
C GLY A 94 -8.39 3.45 -15.24
N ALA A 95 -7.76 4.61 -15.00
CA ALA A 95 -7.33 5.00 -13.65
C ALA A 95 -8.52 5.19 -12.69
N THR A 96 -9.59 5.87 -13.13
CA THR A 96 -10.74 6.16 -12.28
C THR A 96 -11.45 4.88 -11.82
N THR A 97 -11.79 3.98 -12.74
CA THR A 97 -12.48 2.73 -12.41
C THR A 97 -11.63 1.84 -11.52
N LEU A 98 -10.35 1.71 -11.85
CA LEU A 98 -9.41 0.90 -11.06
C LEU A 98 -9.31 1.42 -9.62
N VAL A 99 -9.08 2.72 -9.44
CA VAL A 99 -8.94 3.33 -8.11
C VAL A 99 -10.24 3.21 -7.32
N THR A 100 -11.39 3.43 -7.95
CA THR A 100 -12.69 3.27 -7.29
C THR A 100 -12.88 1.84 -6.76
N LEU A 101 -12.60 0.83 -7.59
CA LEU A 101 -12.72 -0.58 -7.18
C LEU A 101 -11.73 -0.93 -6.05
N ILE A 102 -10.51 -0.42 -6.11
CA ILE A 102 -9.51 -0.60 -5.05
C ILE A 102 -10.02 0.02 -3.73
N VAL A 103 -10.51 1.24 -3.76
CA VAL A 103 -11.02 1.93 -2.56
C VAL A 103 -12.21 1.17 -1.96
N VAL A 104 -13.15 0.72 -2.78
CA VAL A 104 -14.27 -0.11 -2.31
C VAL A 104 -13.78 -1.41 -1.68
N GLY A 105 -12.83 -2.11 -2.31
CA GLY A 105 -12.23 -3.32 -1.76
C GLY A 105 -11.50 -3.08 -0.45
N GLN A 106 -10.73 -2.00 -0.35
CA GLN A 106 -10.04 -1.60 0.88
C GLN A 106 -11.04 -1.27 2.00
N PHE A 107 -12.12 -0.54 1.67
CA PHE A 107 -13.16 -0.22 2.64
C PHE A 107 -13.83 -1.47 3.20
N ILE A 108 -14.24 -2.40 2.34
CA ILE A 108 -14.86 -3.67 2.78
C ILE A 108 -13.87 -4.45 3.65
N CYS A 109 -12.62 -4.58 3.22
CA CYS A 109 -11.60 -5.28 3.96
C CYS A 109 -11.34 -4.62 5.32
N SER A 110 -11.28 -3.28 5.40
CA SER A 110 -11.05 -2.56 6.65
C SER A 110 -12.18 -2.79 7.65
N VAL A 111 -13.43 -2.80 7.20
CA VAL A 111 -14.60 -3.11 8.06
C VAL A 111 -14.49 -4.52 8.64
N VAL A 112 -14.06 -5.49 7.83
CA VAL A 112 -13.86 -6.87 8.29
C VAL A 112 -12.72 -6.96 9.29
N VAL A 113 -11.58 -6.34 9.00
CA VAL A 113 -10.41 -6.30 9.91
C VAL A 113 -10.75 -5.64 11.24
N ASP A 114 -11.46 -4.52 11.22
CA ASP A 114 -11.90 -3.81 12.43
C ASP A 114 -12.92 -4.64 13.24
N HIS A 115 -13.82 -5.35 12.55
CA HIS A 115 -14.84 -6.15 13.22
C HIS A 115 -14.23 -7.34 13.98
N PHE A 116 -13.29 -8.03 13.38
CA PHE A 116 -12.65 -9.21 13.97
C PHE A 116 -11.38 -8.91 14.79
N GLY A 117 -10.90 -7.68 14.79
CA GLY A 117 -9.67 -7.30 15.49
C GLY A 117 -8.43 -8.06 15.00
N VAL A 118 -8.39 -8.39 13.70
CA VAL A 118 -7.30 -9.18 13.11
C VAL A 118 -6.02 -8.36 13.00
N LEU A 119 -4.86 -9.00 13.03
CA LEU A 119 -3.53 -8.39 12.84
C LEU A 119 -3.13 -7.34 13.91
N GLY A 120 -3.70 -7.42 15.11
CA GLY A 120 -3.34 -6.53 16.23
C GLY A 120 -4.13 -5.23 16.27
N PHE A 121 -5.12 -5.07 15.43
CA PHE A 121 -6.09 -3.97 15.56
C PHE A 121 -7.07 -4.25 16.72
N GLU A 122 -7.43 -3.22 17.48
CA GLU A 122 -8.48 -3.35 18.50
C GLU A 122 -9.81 -3.71 17.82
N ALA A 123 -10.43 -4.80 18.27
CA ALA A 123 -11.75 -5.20 17.77
C ALA A 123 -12.76 -4.08 18.05
N ARG A 124 -13.29 -3.48 17.02
CA ARG A 124 -14.29 -2.43 17.10
C ARG A 124 -15.50 -2.87 16.28
N ALA A 125 -16.58 -3.22 16.96
CA ALA A 125 -17.82 -3.63 16.31
C ALA A 125 -18.24 -2.63 15.22
N ALA A 126 -18.55 -3.13 14.03
CA ALA A 126 -19.09 -2.32 12.95
C ALA A 126 -20.40 -1.69 13.41
N SER A 127 -20.44 -0.37 13.58
CA SER A 127 -21.66 0.36 13.90
C SER A 127 -22.17 1.06 12.63
N PHE A 128 -23.49 1.17 12.52
CA PHE A 128 -24.15 1.80 11.38
C PHE A 128 -23.67 3.25 11.18
N ALA A 129 -23.36 3.97 12.28
CA ALA A 129 -22.82 5.33 12.24
C ALA A 129 -21.43 5.44 11.60
N ARG A 130 -20.65 4.34 11.54
CA ARG A 130 -19.34 4.30 10.87
C ARG A 130 -19.42 3.92 9.39
N LEU A 131 -20.51 3.28 8.98
CA LEU A 131 -20.77 2.92 7.58
C LEU A 131 -21.33 4.11 6.80
N THR A 132 -21.87 5.11 7.50
CA THR A 132 -22.50 6.28 6.87
C THR A 132 -21.63 7.56 6.95
N GLY A 133 -20.44 7.52 7.57
CA GLY A 133 -19.49 8.63 7.66
C GLY A 133 -19.41 9.26 9.02
#